data_0e7a46080a309a500b1e7ef5f01e69f9
#
_entry.id   0e7a46080a309a500b1e7ef5f01e69f9
#
_cell.length_a   1.000
_cell.length_b   1.000
_cell.length_c   1.000
_cell.angle_alpha   90.00
_cell.angle_beta   90.00
_cell.angle_gamma   90.00
#
_symmetry.space_group_name_H-M   'P 1'
#
loop_
_entity.id
_entity.type
_entity.pdbx_description
1 polymer ?
#
loop_
_entity_poly.entity_id
_entity_poly.type
_entity_poly.pdbx_seq_one_letter_code
_entity_poly.pdbx_strand_id
1 'polypeptide(L)'
;MKRCNATKILILLIASCGMFFTSSCVFKKSSSSKLLSQAIKMGPYDAIIVPGIPFDGSKGKWNSLMKMRVYWSVYLYKQGLAKNIIYSGSAVYTPYCESKIMALYAVAMGVPKEHIFIDSSAEHSTENVYYSYQIARMQGFESVAIATDPFQSHFLRNYPEKINVNVHFVPIVFKTLFTLNMLDIEINPQSAYVQNFVSLQKRESFSKRLQGTRGKNIKKFYYPLDIDSLNNGKTALNNLNNNVVKD
;
A
#
# COMPACT_ATOMS: atom_id res chain seq x y z
N MET A 1 47.20 -36.82 14.75
CA MET A 1 46.13 -36.31 15.60
C MET A 1 45.61 -34.91 15.13
N LYS A 2 45.02 -34.77 13.92
CA LYS A 2 44.45 -33.48 13.47
C LYS A 2 43.11 -33.58 12.72
N ARG A 3 42.48 -34.80 12.65
CA ARG A 3 41.19 -34.99 11.94
C ARG A 3 39.93 -34.74 12.79
N CYS A 4 40.06 -34.60 14.11
CA CYS A 4 38.92 -34.49 15.02
C CYS A 4 38.26 -33.08 15.05
N ASN A 5 38.96 -32.00 14.63
CA ASN A 5 38.46 -30.64 14.72
C ASN A 5 37.58 -30.19 13.53
N ALA A 6 37.85 -30.73 12.34
CA ALA A 6 37.06 -30.38 11.15
C ALA A 6 35.62 -30.88 11.21
N THR A 7 35.42 -32.07 11.74
CA THR A 7 34.08 -32.67 11.90
C THR A 7 33.25 -31.92 12.95
N LYS A 8 33.86 -31.47 14.05
CA LYS A 8 33.19 -30.65 15.07
C LYS A 8 32.80 -29.26 14.56
N ILE A 9 33.68 -28.66 13.75
CA ILE A 9 33.39 -27.33 13.12
C ILE A 9 32.26 -27.49 12.09
N LEU A 10 32.24 -28.55 11.30
CA LEU A 10 31.17 -28.81 10.33
C LEU A 10 29.81 -29.04 11.02
N ILE A 11 29.77 -29.80 12.13
CA ILE A 11 28.54 -30.00 12.91
C ILE A 11 28.05 -28.68 13.55
N LEU A 12 28.96 -27.85 14.05
CA LEU A 12 28.61 -26.52 14.58
C LEU A 12 28.06 -25.59 13.50
N LEU A 13 28.60 -25.62 12.29
CA LEU A 13 28.10 -24.84 11.15
C LEU A 13 26.73 -25.32 10.68
N ILE A 14 26.50 -26.64 10.64
CA ILE A 14 25.18 -27.19 10.28
C ILE A 14 24.14 -26.90 11.36
N ALA A 15 24.50 -26.96 12.65
CA ALA A 15 23.63 -26.64 13.76
C ALA A 15 23.26 -25.10 13.76
N SER A 16 24.24 -24.23 13.46
CA SER A 16 23.97 -22.79 13.34
C SER A 16 23.10 -22.45 12.14
N CYS A 17 23.29 -23.13 11.01
CA CYS A 17 22.46 -22.95 9.81
C CYS A 17 21.03 -23.47 10.05
N GLY A 18 20.88 -24.58 10.79
CA GLY A 18 19.56 -25.13 11.17
C GLY A 18 18.75 -24.20 12.09
N MET A 19 19.39 -23.44 12.97
CA MET A 19 18.70 -22.46 13.84
C MET A 19 18.19 -21.23 13.08
N PHE A 20 18.80 -20.87 11.95
CA PHE A 20 18.30 -19.77 11.11
C PHE A 20 17.05 -20.15 10.30
N PHE A 21 16.83 -21.43 10.01
CA PHE A 21 15.63 -21.89 9.28
C PHE A 21 14.38 -22.05 10.15
N THR A 22 14.51 -22.15 11.46
CA THR A 22 13.35 -22.25 12.37
C THR A 22 12.80 -20.88 12.81
N SER A 23 13.52 -19.79 12.52
CA SER A 23 13.01 -18.41 12.71
C SER A 23 12.15 -17.95 11.54
N SER A 24 11.82 -18.81 10.57
CA SER A 24 10.97 -18.46 9.45
C SER A 24 9.54 -18.19 9.92
N CYS A 25 9.25 -16.93 10.06
CA CYS A 25 7.91 -16.37 9.87
C CYS A 25 6.78 -17.02 10.65
N VAL A 26 6.87 -17.01 11.96
CA VAL A 26 5.65 -16.94 12.74
C VAL A 26 5.19 -15.47 12.67
N PHE A 27 4.86 -14.97 11.48
CA PHE A 27 3.88 -13.93 11.35
C PHE A 27 2.62 -14.48 12.00
N LYS A 28 2.42 -14.17 13.27
CA LYS A 28 1.32 -14.73 14.06
C LYS A 28 0.04 -14.51 13.28
N LYS A 29 -0.50 -15.58 12.69
CA LYS A 29 -1.80 -15.61 11.99
C LYS A 29 -2.89 -14.94 12.83
N SER A 30 -2.75 -15.00 14.15
CA SER A 30 -3.54 -14.29 15.15
C SER A 30 -3.41 -12.76 15.11
N SER A 31 -2.31 -12.18 14.57
CA SER A 31 -2.10 -10.75 14.57
C SER A 31 -3.03 -10.02 13.58
N SER A 32 -3.12 -10.48 12.31
CA SER A 32 -4.01 -9.86 11.31
C SER A 32 -5.49 -9.99 11.68
N SER A 33 -5.91 -11.17 12.15
CA SER A 33 -7.30 -11.39 12.59
C SER A 33 -7.65 -10.55 13.83
N LYS A 34 -6.70 -10.38 14.77
CA LYS A 34 -6.90 -9.51 15.93
C LYS A 34 -7.05 -8.05 15.52
N LEU A 35 -6.19 -7.57 14.61
CA LEU A 35 -6.27 -6.20 14.09
C LEU A 35 -7.58 -5.96 13.33
N LEU A 36 -8.02 -6.92 12.51
CA LEU A 36 -9.32 -6.83 11.85
C LEU A 36 -10.46 -6.75 12.87
N SER A 37 -10.45 -7.59 13.91
CA SER A 37 -11.48 -7.56 14.97
C SER A 37 -11.48 -6.23 15.74
N GLN A 38 -10.32 -5.64 15.96
CA GLN A 38 -10.22 -4.30 16.56
C GLN A 38 -10.77 -3.24 15.60
N ALA A 39 -10.40 -3.30 14.32
CA ALA A 39 -10.87 -2.37 13.30
C ALA A 39 -12.40 -2.38 13.17
N ILE A 40 -13.02 -3.56 13.21
CA ILE A 40 -14.49 -3.70 13.18
C ILE A 40 -15.16 -3.01 14.39
N LYS A 41 -14.52 -3.04 15.56
CA LYS A 41 -15.05 -2.36 16.77
C LYS A 41 -14.87 -0.84 16.71
N MET A 42 -13.88 -0.35 15.99
CA MET A 42 -13.52 1.07 15.91
C MET A 42 -14.11 1.77 14.69
N GLY A 43 -14.47 1.00 13.66
CA GLY A 43 -15.02 1.53 12.40
C GLY A 43 -16.48 1.98 12.50
N PRO A 44 -17.06 2.48 11.40
CA PRO A 44 -16.42 2.55 10.07
C PRO A 44 -15.35 3.63 9.98
N TYR A 45 -14.33 3.38 9.16
CA TYR A 45 -13.32 4.36 8.79
C TYR A 45 -13.84 5.28 7.67
N ASP A 46 -13.47 6.55 7.71
CA ASP A 46 -13.78 7.47 6.61
C ASP A 46 -13.01 7.09 5.35
N ALA A 47 -11.76 6.61 5.50
CA ALA A 47 -10.99 6.08 4.39
C ALA A 47 -10.02 4.97 4.79
N ILE A 48 -9.72 4.09 3.84
CA ILE A 48 -8.58 3.16 3.93
C ILE A 48 -7.54 3.52 2.88
N ILE A 49 -6.26 3.54 3.29
CA ILE A 49 -5.09 3.73 2.43
C ILE A 49 -4.61 2.36 1.97
N VAL A 50 -4.42 2.21 0.67
CA VAL A 50 -3.92 0.97 0.04
C VAL A 50 -2.63 1.28 -0.72
N PRO A 51 -1.47 0.91 -0.18
CA PRO A 51 -0.18 1.12 -0.84
C PRO A 51 -0.05 0.36 -2.16
N GLY A 52 0.64 0.97 -3.11
CA GLY A 52 0.86 0.47 -4.45
C GLY A 52 1.76 -0.77 -4.54
N ILE A 53 1.67 -1.41 -5.69
CA ILE A 53 2.53 -2.52 -6.13
C ILE A 53 2.74 -2.34 -7.64
N PRO A 54 3.96 -2.59 -8.17
CA PRO A 54 4.24 -2.48 -9.59
C PRO A 54 3.32 -3.34 -10.46
N PHE A 55 2.77 -2.74 -11.51
CA PHE A 55 1.94 -3.43 -12.50
C PHE A 55 2.80 -3.80 -13.71
N ASP A 56 2.79 -5.08 -14.10
CA ASP A 56 3.47 -5.55 -15.30
C ASP A 56 2.50 -5.56 -16.51
N GLY A 57 2.47 -4.43 -17.22
CA GLY A 57 1.61 -4.28 -18.38
C GLY A 57 1.94 -5.23 -19.54
N SER A 58 3.15 -5.80 -19.59
CA SER A 58 3.55 -6.74 -20.66
C SER A 58 2.77 -8.07 -20.58
N LYS A 59 2.29 -8.43 -19.39
CA LYS A 59 1.49 -9.64 -19.14
C LYS A 59 -0.01 -9.38 -19.20
N GLY A 60 -0.43 -8.12 -19.35
CA GLY A 60 -1.85 -7.74 -19.33
C GLY A 60 -2.59 -8.07 -18.05
N LYS A 61 -1.87 -8.52 -17.01
CA LYS A 61 -2.47 -8.99 -15.75
C LYS A 61 -1.78 -8.36 -14.56
N TRP A 62 -2.55 -8.12 -13.51
CA TRP A 62 -2.02 -7.73 -12.21
C TRP A 62 -1.22 -8.87 -11.56
N ASN A 63 -0.20 -8.51 -10.79
CA ASN A 63 0.47 -9.50 -9.98
C ASN A 63 -0.40 -9.93 -8.78
N SER A 64 -0.12 -11.09 -8.23
CA SER A 64 -0.92 -11.67 -7.14
C SER A 64 -1.04 -10.76 -5.93
N LEU A 65 0.00 -9.99 -5.59
CA LEU A 65 -0.02 -9.13 -4.42
C LEU A 65 -0.88 -7.88 -4.64
N MET A 66 -0.82 -7.26 -5.83
CA MET A 66 -1.74 -6.18 -6.20
C MET A 66 -3.18 -6.67 -6.17
N LYS A 67 -3.46 -7.84 -6.79
CA LYS A 67 -4.77 -8.48 -6.78
C LYS A 67 -5.29 -8.66 -5.36
N MET A 68 -4.49 -9.22 -4.47
CA MET A 68 -4.86 -9.43 -3.07
C MET A 68 -5.18 -8.12 -2.34
N ARG A 69 -4.39 -7.05 -2.55
CA ARG A 69 -4.64 -5.74 -1.91
C ARG A 69 -5.93 -5.09 -2.44
N VAL A 70 -6.17 -5.13 -3.75
CA VAL A 70 -7.40 -4.58 -4.33
C VAL A 70 -8.62 -5.36 -3.85
N TYR A 71 -8.60 -6.70 -3.93
CA TYR A 71 -9.70 -7.52 -3.41
C TYR A 71 -9.97 -7.28 -1.93
N TRP A 72 -8.91 -7.13 -1.13
CA TRP A 72 -9.05 -6.85 0.29
C TRP A 72 -9.68 -5.48 0.55
N SER A 73 -9.23 -4.43 -0.13
CA SER A 73 -9.79 -3.08 0.02
C SER A 73 -11.24 -3.01 -0.42
N VAL A 74 -11.58 -3.63 -1.55
CA VAL A 74 -12.97 -3.71 -2.04
C VAL A 74 -13.85 -4.52 -1.09
N TYR A 75 -13.33 -5.60 -0.51
CA TYR A 75 -14.04 -6.36 0.54
C TYR A 75 -14.33 -5.47 1.74
N LEU A 76 -13.34 -4.78 2.30
CA LEU A 76 -13.52 -3.88 3.45
C LEU A 76 -14.56 -2.78 3.15
N TYR A 77 -14.50 -2.19 1.95
CA TYR A 77 -15.47 -1.21 1.49
C TYR A 77 -16.90 -1.81 1.42
N LYS A 78 -17.07 -2.97 0.77
CA LYS A 78 -18.38 -3.64 0.64
C LYS A 78 -18.96 -4.12 1.97
N GLN A 79 -18.11 -4.41 2.96
CA GLN A 79 -18.54 -4.73 4.34
C GLN A 79 -18.89 -3.48 5.15
N GLY A 80 -18.78 -2.27 4.58
CA GLY A 80 -19.05 -1.02 5.27
C GLY A 80 -18.01 -0.66 6.33
N LEU A 81 -16.84 -1.33 6.35
CA LEU A 81 -15.76 -0.99 7.29
C LEU A 81 -15.01 0.28 6.87
N ALA A 82 -15.05 0.64 5.59
CA ALA A 82 -14.51 1.88 5.06
C ALA A 82 -15.52 2.53 4.11
N LYS A 83 -15.66 3.85 4.18
CA LYS A 83 -16.52 4.64 3.29
C LYS A 83 -15.82 4.99 1.99
N ASN A 84 -14.50 5.16 2.02
CA ASN A 84 -13.68 5.55 0.88
C ASN A 84 -12.39 4.74 0.82
N ILE A 85 -11.76 4.69 -0.37
CA ILE A 85 -10.48 4.03 -0.61
C ILE A 85 -9.51 5.06 -1.20
N ILE A 86 -8.30 5.16 -0.62
CA ILE A 86 -7.19 5.95 -1.16
C ILE A 86 -6.14 4.98 -1.68
N TYR A 87 -6.01 4.84 -2.99
CA TYR A 87 -4.92 4.09 -3.60
C TYR A 87 -3.69 4.99 -3.73
N SER A 88 -2.51 4.47 -3.36
CA SER A 88 -1.28 5.24 -3.32
C SER A 88 -0.16 4.53 -4.10
N GLY A 89 0.64 5.30 -4.80
CA GLY A 89 1.81 4.86 -5.54
C GLY A 89 1.87 5.44 -6.95
N SER A 90 3.03 6.01 -7.28
CA SER A 90 3.34 6.53 -8.62
C SER A 90 3.76 5.42 -9.58
N ALA A 91 4.29 5.79 -10.76
CA ALA A 91 5.03 4.88 -11.63
C ALA A 91 6.46 4.70 -11.10
N VAL A 92 6.71 3.64 -10.33
CA VAL A 92 7.97 3.44 -9.61
C VAL A 92 8.94 2.55 -10.39
N TYR A 93 8.54 1.33 -10.70
CA TYR A 93 9.39 0.32 -11.38
C TYR A 93 8.94 0.01 -12.81
N THR A 94 7.69 0.32 -13.13
CA THR A 94 7.09 0.15 -14.44
C THR A 94 6.46 1.47 -14.89
N PRO A 95 6.18 1.67 -16.18
CA PRO A 95 5.60 2.93 -16.67
C PRO A 95 4.13 3.12 -16.31
N TYR A 96 3.60 2.34 -15.39
CA TYR A 96 2.20 2.44 -14.95
C TYR A 96 2.11 3.00 -13.53
N CYS A 97 1.28 4.03 -13.35
CA CYS A 97 0.96 4.59 -12.04
C CYS A 97 0.17 3.55 -11.23
N GLU A 98 0.78 3.04 -10.17
CA GLU A 98 0.26 1.92 -9.37
C GLU A 98 -1.11 2.23 -8.77
N SER A 99 -1.29 3.44 -8.22
CA SER A 99 -2.56 3.89 -7.64
C SER A 99 -3.69 3.95 -8.67
N LYS A 100 -3.40 4.44 -9.88
CA LYS A 100 -4.39 4.49 -10.97
C LYS A 100 -4.79 3.09 -11.43
N ILE A 101 -3.83 2.17 -11.58
CA ILE A 101 -4.12 0.77 -11.91
C ILE A 101 -5.05 0.14 -10.87
N MET A 102 -4.73 0.29 -9.58
CA MET A 102 -5.58 -0.27 -8.52
C MET A 102 -6.97 0.35 -8.51
N ALA A 103 -7.08 1.65 -8.78
CA ALA A 103 -8.36 2.34 -8.91
C ALA A 103 -9.21 1.80 -10.07
N LEU A 104 -8.60 1.57 -11.24
CA LEU A 104 -9.29 0.96 -12.39
C LEU A 104 -9.87 -0.42 -12.04
N TYR A 105 -9.11 -1.26 -11.35
CA TYR A 105 -9.61 -2.55 -10.89
C TYR A 105 -10.75 -2.40 -9.87
N ALA A 106 -10.64 -1.48 -8.91
CA ALA A 106 -11.69 -1.27 -7.92
C ALA A 106 -13.00 -0.77 -8.55
N VAL A 107 -12.92 0.13 -9.53
CA VAL A 107 -14.09 0.56 -10.32
C VAL A 107 -14.71 -0.61 -11.07
N ALA A 108 -13.89 -1.42 -11.75
CA ALA A 108 -14.37 -2.62 -12.44
C ALA A 108 -15.01 -3.65 -11.49
N MET A 109 -14.64 -3.62 -10.20
CA MET A 109 -15.26 -4.43 -9.13
C MET A 109 -16.49 -3.77 -8.50
N GLY A 110 -16.93 -2.61 -9.02
CA GLY A 110 -18.16 -1.92 -8.62
C GLY A 110 -18.01 -0.96 -7.44
N VAL A 111 -16.81 -0.48 -7.13
CA VAL A 111 -16.63 0.66 -6.21
C VAL A 111 -16.93 1.94 -6.98
N PRO A 112 -17.85 2.81 -6.50
CA PRO A 112 -18.13 4.10 -7.12
C PRO A 112 -16.87 4.96 -7.18
N LYS A 113 -16.69 5.68 -8.29
CA LYS A 113 -15.51 6.52 -8.55
C LYS A 113 -15.34 7.62 -7.51
N GLU A 114 -16.42 8.20 -7.06
CA GLU A 114 -16.50 9.24 -6.04
C GLU A 114 -16.01 8.80 -4.66
N HIS A 115 -15.91 7.49 -4.44
CA HIS A 115 -15.36 6.90 -3.21
C HIS A 115 -13.91 6.44 -3.36
N ILE A 116 -13.28 6.74 -4.52
CA ILE A 116 -11.88 6.37 -4.79
C ILE A 116 -11.04 7.64 -4.92
N PHE A 117 -9.98 7.71 -4.12
CA PHE A 117 -8.99 8.78 -4.14
C PHE A 117 -7.63 8.22 -4.54
N ILE A 118 -6.79 9.06 -5.17
CA ILE A 118 -5.53 8.63 -5.76
C ILE A 118 -4.39 9.50 -5.25
N ASP A 119 -3.37 8.87 -4.68
CA ASP A 119 -2.06 9.45 -4.49
C ASP A 119 -1.10 8.91 -5.56
N SER A 120 -0.81 9.71 -6.55
CA SER A 120 0.12 9.37 -7.65
C SER A 120 1.54 9.88 -7.43
N SER A 121 1.87 10.36 -6.23
CA SER A 121 3.16 11.01 -5.92
C SER A 121 4.12 10.10 -5.17
N ALA A 122 3.61 9.13 -4.41
CA ALA A 122 4.43 8.26 -3.56
C ALA A 122 5.30 7.31 -4.38
N GLU A 123 6.59 7.25 -4.05
CA GLU A 123 7.59 6.36 -4.64
C GLU A 123 8.15 5.35 -3.63
N HIS A 124 7.90 5.56 -2.34
CA HIS A 124 8.35 4.72 -1.22
C HIS A 124 7.20 4.37 -0.27
N SER A 125 7.33 3.26 0.43
CA SER A 125 6.27 2.77 1.33
C SER A 125 5.88 3.77 2.42
N THR A 126 6.81 4.58 2.89
CA THR A 126 6.57 5.65 3.89
C THR A 126 5.84 6.84 3.29
N GLU A 127 6.11 7.15 2.02
CA GLU A 127 5.42 8.19 1.27
C GLU A 127 3.97 7.79 1.00
N ASN A 128 3.69 6.51 0.71
CA ASN A 128 2.32 6.01 0.59
C ASN A 128 1.48 6.37 1.82
N VAL A 129 2.05 6.23 3.02
CA VAL A 129 1.35 6.57 4.27
C VAL A 129 1.18 8.08 4.38
N TYR A 130 2.26 8.83 4.21
CA TYR A 130 2.26 10.26 4.46
C TYR A 130 1.37 11.02 3.47
N TYR A 131 1.57 10.83 2.16
CA TYR A 131 0.83 11.59 1.15
C TYR A 131 -0.66 11.21 1.13
N SER A 132 -0.99 9.92 1.26
CA SER A 132 -2.38 9.51 1.35
C SER A 132 -3.07 10.02 2.60
N TYR A 133 -2.36 10.10 3.73
CA TYR A 133 -2.91 10.71 4.94
C TYR A 133 -3.18 12.21 4.73
N GLN A 134 -2.30 12.94 4.02
CA GLN A 134 -2.57 14.34 3.68
C GLN A 134 -3.82 14.47 2.80
N ILE A 135 -3.98 13.60 1.79
CA ILE A 135 -5.20 13.55 0.96
C ILE A 135 -6.43 13.30 1.84
N ALA A 136 -6.38 12.35 2.75
CA ALA A 136 -7.47 12.08 3.68
C ALA A 136 -7.85 13.32 4.49
N ARG A 137 -6.86 14.02 5.04
CA ARG A 137 -7.11 15.26 5.82
C ARG A 137 -7.71 16.38 4.96
N MET A 138 -7.27 16.53 3.71
CA MET A 138 -7.83 17.51 2.76
C MET A 138 -9.29 17.20 2.41
N GLN A 139 -9.69 15.94 2.42
CA GLN A 139 -11.10 15.53 2.22
C GLN A 139 -11.93 15.63 3.51
N GLY A 140 -11.35 16.05 4.63
CA GLY A 140 -12.03 16.11 5.92
C GLY A 140 -12.22 14.74 6.58
N PHE A 141 -11.46 13.72 6.13
CA PHE A 141 -11.51 12.38 6.75
C PHE A 141 -10.74 12.39 8.06
N GLU A 142 -11.39 11.98 9.13
CA GLU A 142 -10.82 11.97 10.48
C GLU A 142 -10.31 10.58 10.86
N SER A 143 -11.06 9.55 10.52
CA SER A 143 -10.71 8.16 10.83
C SER A 143 -10.15 7.44 9.61
N VAL A 144 -8.86 7.07 9.69
CA VAL A 144 -8.11 6.48 8.57
C VAL A 144 -7.44 5.18 8.99
N ALA A 145 -7.46 4.18 8.11
CA ALA A 145 -6.70 2.96 8.31
C ALA A 145 -5.84 2.59 7.09
N ILE A 146 -4.83 1.76 7.29
CA ILE A 146 -3.97 1.23 6.23
C ILE A 146 -4.34 -0.23 5.98
N ALA A 147 -4.83 -0.52 4.77
CA ALA A 147 -5.18 -1.86 4.31
C ALA A 147 -4.09 -2.39 3.37
N THR A 148 -3.26 -3.28 3.86
CA THR A 148 -2.13 -3.84 3.12
C THR A 148 -1.85 -5.28 3.53
N ASP A 149 -0.84 -5.92 2.93
CA ASP A 149 -0.43 -7.26 3.37
C ASP A 149 0.24 -7.24 4.77
N PRO A 150 0.28 -8.39 5.45
CA PRO A 150 0.83 -8.47 6.81
C PRO A 150 2.30 -8.09 6.90
N PHE A 151 3.08 -8.32 5.85
CA PHE A 151 4.51 -8.01 5.83
C PHE A 151 4.72 -6.49 5.80
N GLN A 152 4.09 -5.78 4.86
CA GLN A 152 4.19 -4.32 4.80
C GLN A 152 3.57 -3.66 6.03
N SER A 153 2.45 -4.19 6.54
CA SER A 153 1.85 -3.73 7.80
C SER A 153 2.83 -3.81 8.97
N HIS A 154 3.60 -4.90 9.06
CA HIS A 154 4.62 -5.05 10.11
C HIS A 154 5.73 -3.99 9.97
N PHE A 155 6.24 -3.77 8.77
CA PHE A 155 7.30 -2.78 8.52
C PHE A 155 6.85 -1.35 8.80
N LEU A 156 5.60 -1.02 8.46
CA LEU A 156 5.07 0.33 8.60
C LEU A 156 4.51 0.62 10.01
N ARG A 157 4.33 -0.38 10.87
CA ARG A 157 3.60 -0.26 12.14
C ARG A 157 4.01 0.92 13.01
N ASN A 158 5.31 1.17 13.13
CA ASN A 158 5.86 2.22 13.99
C ASN A 158 6.14 3.53 13.23
N TYR A 159 5.83 3.57 11.94
CA TYR A 159 6.13 4.73 11.11
C TYR A 159 5.13 5.88 11.31
N PRO A 160 3.81 5.65 11.39
CA PRO A 160 2.83 6.71 11.60
C PRO A 160 3.12 7.55 12.84
N GLU A 161 3.49 6.93 13.95
CA GLU A 161 3.86 7.62 15.17
C GLU A 161 5.05 8.60 14.97
N LYS A 162 6.07 8.18 14.20
CA LYS A 162 7.26 9.00 13.90
C LYS A 162 6.93 10.25 13.09
N ILE A 163 5.86 10.26 12.34
CA ILE A 163 5.41 11.37 11.49
C ILE A 163 4.15 12.05 12.04
N ASN A 164 3.75 11.70 13.26
CA ASN A 164 2.59 12.24 13.95
C ASN A 164 1.29 12.13 13.13
N VAL A 165 1.04 10.94 12.56
CA VAL A 165 -0.23 10.62 11.88
C VAL A 165 -0.96 9.52 12.65
N ASN A 166 -2.26 9.70 12.83
CA ASN A 166 -3.11 8.73 13.52
C ASN A 166 -3.80 7.81 12.50
N VAL A 167 -3.26 6.61 12.32
CA VAL A 167 -3.84 5.60 11.42
C VAL A 167 -3.84 4.23 12.09
N HIS A 168 -4.86 3.44 11.80
CA HIS A 168 -4.95 2.05 12.22
C HIS A 168 -4.46 1.13 11.10
N PHE A 169 -4.17 -0.13 11.43
CA PHE A 169 -3.77 -1.14 10.45
C PHE A 169 -4.84 -2.22 10.33
N VAL A 170 -5.24 -2.49 9.08
CA VAL A 170 -6.18 -3.56 8.72
C VAL A 170 -5.52 -4.49 7.70
N PRO A 171 -4.51 -5.27 8.13
CA PRO A 171 -3.78 -6.14 7.22
C PRO A 171 -4.67 -7.26 6.70
N ILE A 172 -4.33 -7.75 5.50
CA ILE A 172 -5.01 -8.89 4.87
C ILE A 172 -5.11 -10.07 5.85
N VAL A 173 -6.32 -10.57 6.03
CA VAL A 173 -6.60 -11.83 6.69
C VAL A 173 -6.77 -12.89 5.61
N PHE A 174 -5.73 -13.65 5.29
CA PHE A 174 -5.73 -14.62 4.19
C PHE A 174 -6.86 -15.64 4.29
N LYS A 175 -7.24 -16.07 5.51
CA LYS A 175 -8.39 -16.97 5.70
C LYS A 175 -9.68 -16.37 5.13
N THR A 176 -9.91 -15.07 5.34
CA THR A 176 -11.06 -14.35 4.80
C THR A 176 -10.87 -14.05 3.31
N LEU A 177 -9.69 -13.58 2.91
CA LEU A 177 -9.43 -13.24 1.52
C LEU A 177 -9.65 -14.44 0.58
N PHE A 178 -9.20 -15.63 0.96
CA PHE A 178 -9.31 -16.83 0.13
C PHE A 178 -10.73 -17.43 0.09
N THR A 179 -11.69 -16.91 0.86
CA THR A 179 -13.12 -17.23 0.66
C THR A 179 -13.75 -16.38 -0.45
N LEU A 180 -13.07 -15.33 -0.92
CA LEU A 180 -13.55 -14.49 -2.00
C LEU A 180 -13.23 -15.15 -3.34
N ASN A 181 -14.18 -15.11 -4.27
CA ASN A 181 -13.95 -15.54 -5.65
C ASN A 181 -13.12 -14.47 -6.38
N MET A 182 -11.77 -14.59 -6.31
CA MET A 182 -10.84 -13.64 -6.90
C MET A 182 -10.64 -13.91 -8.40
N LEU A 183 -11.57 -13.44 -9.23
CA LEU A 183 -11.47 -13.52 -10.69
C LEU A 183 -10.32 -12.65 -11.24
N ASP A 184 -9.82 -12.98 -12.41
CA ASP A 184 -8.98 -12.08 -13.19
C ASP A 184 -9.91 -11.11 -13.95
N ILE A 185 -9.73 -9.82 -13.66
CA ILE A 185 -10.52 -8.73 -14.23
C ILE A 185 -9.66 -8.06 -15.30
N GLU A 186 -10.25 -7.79 -16.44
CA GLU A 186 -9.61 -7.03 -17.51
C GLU A 186 -9.87 -5.52 -17.31
N ILE A 187 -8.83 -4.71 -17.50
CA ILE A 187 -8.91 -3.26 -17.48
C ILE A 187 -8.15 -2.70 -18.70
N ASN A 188 -8.49 -1.50 -19.11
CA ASN A 188 -7.63 -0.71 -20.01
C ASN A 188 -6.65 0.12 -19.16
N PRO A 189 -5.34 -0.23 -19.13
CA PRO A 189 -4.37 0.45 -18.28
C PRO A 189 -3.83 1.76 -18.90
N GLN A 190 -4.29 2.18 -20.08
CA GLN A 190 -3.72 3.29 -20.85
C GLN A 190 -3.76 4.61 -20.08
N SER A 191 -4.82 4.89 -19.32
CA SER A 191 -4.94 6.11 -18.51
C SER A 191 -3.96 6.17 -17.33
N ALA A 192 -3.38 5.04 -16.96
CA ALA A 192 -2.36 4.94 -15.93
C ALA A 192 -0.94 4.97 -16.48
N TYR A 193 -0.76 4.95 -17.80
CA TYR A 193 0.55 4.93 -18.45
C TYR A 193 1.23 6.29 -18.36
N VAL A 194 2.53 6.30 -18.01
CA VAL A 194 3.37 7.49 -17.90
C VAL A 194 4.35 7.52 -19.05
N GLN A 195 4.22 8.53 -19.92
CA GLN A 195 5.17 8.75 -21.02
C GLN A 195 6.55 9.16 -20.49
N ASN A 196 7.60 8.81 -21.23
CA ASN A 196 8.98 9.12 -20.87
C ASN A 196 9.39 8.62 -19.47
N PHE A 197 8.82 7.48 -19.07
CA PHE A 197 9.07 6.88 -17.77
C PHE A 197 10.54 6.52 -17.57
N VAL A 198 11.08 6.90 -16.42
CA VAL A 198 12.40 6.47 -15.93
C VAL A 198 12.21 5.80 -14.57
N SER A 199 12.57 4.54 -14.44
CA SER A 199 12.37 3.79 -13.19
C SER A 199 13.16 4.40 -12.02
N LEU A 200 12.61 4.24 -10.81
CA LEU A 200 13.25 4.71 -9.57
C LEU A 200 14.67 4.20 -9.41
N GLN A 201 14.95 2.97 -9.84
CA GLN A 201 16.29 2.38 -9.79
C GLN A 201 17.32 3.13 -10.65
N LYS A 202 16.87 3.75 -11.75
CA LYS A 202 17.73 4.58 -12.62
C LYS A 202 17.86 6.02 -12.10
N ARG A 203 16.86 6.53 -11.35
CA ARG A 203 16.84 7.91 -10.81
C ARG A 203 17.47 8.02 -9.43
N GLU A 204 17.47 6.95 -8.66
CA GLU A 204 17.96 6.94 -7.28
C GLU A 204 19.00 5.86 -7.02
N SER A 205 20.10 6.24 -6.35
CA SER A 205 21.07 5.29 -5.82
C SER A 205 20.43 4.38 -4.77
N PHE A 206 21.04 3.24 -4.50
CA PHE A 206 20.59 2.32 -3.45
C PHE A 206 20.45 3.01 -2.08
N SER A 207 21.43 3.84 -1.72
CA SER A 207 21.43 4.61 -0.49
C SER A 207 20.24 5.57 -0.39
N LYS A 208 19.91 6.28 -1.48
CA LYS A 208 18.78 7.20 -1.52
C LYS A 208 17.44 6.45 -1.40
N ARG A 209 17.30 5.31 -2.07
CA ARG A 209 16.10 4.45 -1.93
C ARG A 209 15.93 3.94 -0.50
N LEU A 210 17.03 3.55 0.17
CA LEU A 210 16.99 3.14 1.57
C LEU A 210 16.58 4.31 2.49
N GLN A 211 16.99 5.52 2.20
CA GLN A 211 16.54 6.72 2.92
C GLN A 211 15.04 6.97 2.69
N GLY A 212 14.54 6.79 1.47
CA GLY A 212 13.13 6.89 1.14
C GLY A 212 12.27 5.90 1.94
N THR A 213 12.69 4.62 2.04
CA THR A 213 11.98 3.62 2.86
C THR A 213 11.95 3.97 4.36
N ARG A 214 12.86 4.85 4.82
CA ARG A 214 12.88 5.40 6.18
C ARG A 214 12.16 6.75 6.32
N GLY A 215 11.52 7.22 5.26
CA GLY A 215 10.77 8.48 5.24
C GLY A 215 11.62 9.74 5.15
N LYS A 216 12.92 9.63 4.84
CA LYS A 216 13.81 10.80 4.73
C LYS A 216 13.62 11.59 3.44
N ASN A 217 13.01 11.02 2.42
CA ASN A 217 12.75 11.66 1.12
C ASN A 217 11.39 12.38 1.09
N ILE A 218 10.58 12.28 2.14
CA ILE A 218 9.26 12.90 2.20
C ILE A 218 9.38 14.41 2.03
N LYS A 219 8.72 14.94 1.03
CA LYS A 219 8.49 16.36 0.87
C LYS A 219 7.33 16.74 1.79
N LYS A 220 7.64 17.42 2.90
CA LYS A 220 6.61 17.92 3.79
C LYS A 220 5.86 19.04 3.07
N PHE A 221 4.64 18.77 2.65
CA PHE A 221 3.72 19.82 2.23
C PHE A 221 3.18 20.48 3.50
N TYR A 222 3.52 21.73 3.70
CA TYR A 222 2.82 22.57 4.68
C TYR A 222 1.55 23.02 3.97
N TYR A 223 0.42 22.39 4.28
CA TYR A 223 -0.86 22.96 3.93
C TYR A 223 -1.19 23.99 5.02
N PRO A 224 -1.28 25.27 4.66
CA PRO A 224 -1.92 26.23 5.57
C PRO A 224 -3.35 25.73 5.78
N LEU A 225 -3.80 25.73 7.03
CA LEU A 225 -5.19 25.46 7.42
C LEU A 225 -6.12 26.61 6.97
N ASP A 226 -5.91 27.16 5.80
CA ASP A 226 -6.74 28.19 5.20
C ASP A 226 -7.89 27.51 4.48
N ILE A 227 -9.09 27.76 4.95
CA ILE A 227 -10.35 27.18 4.44
C ILE A 227 -10.53 27.48 2.94
N ASP A 228 -10.00 28.60 2.45
CA ASP A 228 -10.05 28.96 1.03
C ASP A 228 -9.11 28.13 0.16
N SER A 229 -7.96 27.70 0.70
CA SER A 229 -7.04 26.77 0.02
C SER A 229 -7.61 25.34 -0.02
N LEU A 230 -8.41 24.94 0.96
CA LEU A 230 -9.13 23.65 0.97
C LEU A 230 -10.18 23.57 -0.13
N ASN A 231 -10.88 24.67 -0.41
CA ASN A 231 -11.87 24.73 -1.48
C ASN A 231 -11.21 24.69 -2.87
N ASN A 232 -10.09 25.39 -3.05
CA ASN A 232 -9.28 25.35 -4.27
C ASN A 232 -8.58 24.00 -4.45
N GLY A 233 -8.10 23.37 -3.36
CA GLY A 233 -7.53 22.04 -3.36
C GLY A 233 -8.55 20.95 -3.72
N LYS A 234 -9.78 21.04 -3.22
CA LYS A 234 -10.87 20.14 -3.61
C LYS A 234 -11.18 20.23 -5.11
N THR A 235 -11.16 21.43 -5.67
CA THR A 235 -11.38 21.65 -7.11
C THR A 235 -10.25 21.07 -7.94
N ALA A 236 -8.99 21.23 -7.52
CA ALA A 236 -7.83 20.64 -8.19
C ALA A 236 -7.81 19.10 -8.11
N LEU A 237 -8.15 18.52 -6.95
CA LEU A 237 -8.25 17.06 -6.77
C LEU A 237 -9.43 16.48 -7.54
N ASN A 238 -10.57 17.17 -7.57
CA ASN A 238 -11.71 16.76 -8.39
C ASN A 238 -11.37 16.79 -9.88
N ASN A 239 -10.59 17.76 -10.34
CA ASN A 239 -10.10 17.81 -11.71
C ASN A 239 -9.09 16.69 -12.02
N LEU A 240 -8.21 16.34 -11.08
CA LEU A 240 -7.33 15.19 -11.21
C LEU A 240 -8.12 13.87 -11.23
N ASN A 241 -9.10 13.71 -10.35
CA ASN A 241 -9.98 12.55 -10.30
C ASN A 241 -10.89 12.48 -11.54
N ASN A 242 -11.40 13.59 -12.03
CA ASN A 242 -12.24 13.65 -13.22
C ASN A 242 -11.47 13.35 -14.52
N ASN A 243 -10.18 13.67 -14.57
CA ASN A 243 -9.33 13.33 -15.73
C ASN A 243 -8.85 11.86 -15.74
N VAL A 244 -8.92 11.16 -14.60
CA VAL A 244 -8.56 9.74 -14.51
C VAL A 244 -9.70 8.82 -14.94
N VAL A 245 -10.90 9.37 -15.05
CA VAL A 245 -12.14 8.57 -15.17
C VAL A 245 -13.03 9.01 -16.35
N LYS A 246 -12.57 9.98 -17.14
CA LYS A 246 -13.24 10.33 -18.40
C LYS A 246 -12.49 9.67 -19.56
N ASP A 247 -12.65 8.38 -19.79
CA ASP A 247 -12.61 7.70 -21.09
C ASP A 247 -12.92 6.22 -20.89
#